data_71da5f07c862bf67b14b80e0fa3c7a3f
#
_entry.id   71da5f07c862bf67b14b80e0fa3c7a3f
#
_cell.length_a   1.000
_cell.length_b   1.000
_cell.length_c   1.000
_cell.angle_alpha   90.00
_cell.angle_beta   90.00
_cell.angle_gamma   90.00
#
_symmetry.space_group_name_H-M   'P 1'
#
loop_
_entity.id
_entity.type
_entity.pdbx_description
1 polymer ?
#
loop_
_entity_poly.entity_id
_entity_poly.type
_entity_poly.pdbx_seq_one_letter_code
_entity_poly.pdbx_strand_id
1 'polypeptide(L)'
;MKIQKTNALSVECGTDVYLNTYVSNWSGTCELKFNGYESDGSEYKLNVQMPLDKARALAKELNEDLQNYDKEQAKKIAEAESEEANAE
;
A
#
# COMPACT_ATOMS: atom_id res chain seq x y z
N MET A 1 -16.65 -11.59 6.24
CA MET A 1 -16.56 -11.05 7.61
C MET A 1 -17.38 -9.78 7.71
N LYS A 2 -18.24 -9.71 8.70
CA LYS A 2 -18.96 -8.47 8.99
C LYS A 2 -18.24 -7.69 10.06
N ILE A 3 -18.04 -6.42 9.83
CA ILE A 3 -17.46 -5.52 10.83
C ILE A 3 -18.63 -4.89 11.58
N GLN A 4 -18.86 -5.33 12.81
CA GLN A 4 -19.96 -4.84 13.64
C GLN A 4 -19.54 -3.73 14.59
N LYS A 5 -18.24 -3.58 14.83
CA LYS A 5 -17.68 -2.50 15.63
C LYS A 5 -16.61 -1.81 14.82
N THR A 6 -16.57 -0.50 14.92
CA THR A 6 -15.51 0.28 14.30
C THR A 6 -14.39 0.46 15.31
N ASN A 7 -13.36 -0.36 15.20
CA ASN A 7 -12.11 -0.18 15.95
C ASN A 7 -11.06 0.22 14.94
N ALA A 8 -10.39 1.32 15.19
CA ALA A 8 -9.29 1.73 14.33
C ALA A 8 -8.07 0.85 14.59
N LEU A 9 -7.60 0.15 13.56
CA LEU A 9 -6.35 -0.58 13.59
C LEU A 9 -5.43 0.07 12.57
N SER A 10 -4.32 0.60 13.05
CA SER A 10 -3.32 1.22 12.18
C SER A 10 -2.05 0.41 12.22
N VAL A 11 -1.57 0.02 11.05
CA VAL A 11 -0.31 -0.72 10.91
C VAL A 11 0.59 0.08 9.99
N GLU A 12 1.78 0.43 10.47
CA GLU A 12 2.77 1.13 9.67
C GLU A 12 3.76 0.13 9.09
N CYS A 13 3.94 0.19 7.78
CA CYS A 13 4.95 -0.61 7.09
C CYS A 13 6.16 0.26 6.80
N GLY A 14 7.24 0.05 7.57
CA GLY A 14 8.51 0.69 7.30
C GLY A 14 9.32 -0.09 6.26
N THR A 15 10.51 0.39 5.98
CA THR A 15 11.40 -0.26 5.01
C THR A 15 11.92 -1.62 5.47
N ASP A 16 11.82 -1.90 6.76
CA ASP A 16 12.24 -3.14 7.38
C ASP A 16 11.11 -4.18 7.46
N VAL A 17 9.93 -3.84 6.96
CA VAL A 17 8.79 -4.75 6.90
C VAL A 17 8.73 -5.38 5.52
N TYR A 18 8.68 -6.71 5.47
CA TYR A 18 8.53 -7.43 4.22
C TYR A 18 7.06 -7.58 3.89
N LEU A 19 6.71 -7.24 2.66
CA LEU A 19 5.36 -7.37 2.15
C LEU A 19 5.36 -8.34 0.97
N ASN A 20 4.58 -9.40 1.10
CA ASN A 20 4.42 -10.40 0.06
C ASN A 20 2.95 -10.58 -0.27
N THR A 21 2.68 -10.97 -1.50
CA THR A 21 1.33 -11.29 -1.94
C THR A 21 1.29 -12.72 -2.46
N TYR A 22 0.15 -13.35 -2.29
CA TYR A 22 -0.07 -14.70 -2.79
C TYR A 22 -1.49 -14.82 -3.31
N VAL A 23 -1.63 -15.35 -4.51
CA VAL A 23 -2.93 -15.62 -5.10
C VAL A 23 -3.08 -17.13 -5.25
N SER A 24 -4.10 -17.69 -4.61
CA SER A 24 -4.37 -19.12 -4.68
C SER A 24 -5.26 -19.43 -5.86
N ASN A 25 -4.75 -20.23 -6.79
CA ASN A 25 -5.56 -20.74 -7.92
C ASN A 25 -6.61 -21.74 -7.46
N TRP A 26 -6.41 -22.28 -6.29
CA TRP A 26 -7.23 -23.35 -5.74
C TRP A 26 -8.49 -22.81 -5.05
N SER A 27 -8.32 -21.75 -4.26
CA SER A 27 -9.42 -21.16 -3.50
C SER A 27 -9.97 -19.88 -4.09
N GLY A 28 -9.27 -19.27 -5.07
CA GLY A 28 -9.68 -18.00 -5.62
C GLY A 28 -9.58 -16.86 -4.61
N THR A 29 -8.56 -16.89 -3.76
CA THR A 29 -8.33 -15.87 -2.75
C THR A 29 -6.96 -15.23 -2.92
N CYS A 30 -6.87 -13.97 -2.49
CA CYS A 30 -5.61 -13.25 -2.41
C CYS A 30 -5.23 -13.07 -0.95
N GLU A 31 -3.96 -13.22 -0.65
CA GLU A 31 -3.44 -13.03 0.70
C GLU A 31 -2.31 -12.00 0.66
N LEU A 32 -2.42 -11.00 1.52
CA LEU A 32 -1.37 -10.03 1.77
C LEU A 32 -0.66 -10.42 3.05
N LYS A 33 0.65 -10.61 2.97
CA LYS A 33 1.47 -11.03 4.11
C LYS A 33 2.44 -9.93 4.49
N PHE A 34 2.35 -9.50 5.73
CA PHE A 34 3.24 -8.50 6.32
C PHE A 34 4.09 -9.21 7.36
N ASN A 35 5.40 -9.09 7.26
CA ASN A 35 6.32 -9.74 8.17
C ASN A 35 7.38 -8.74 8.64
N GLY A 36 7.50 -8.57 9.95
CA GLY A 36 8.44 -7.62 10.52
C GLY A 36 8.96 -8.06 11.87
N TYR A 37 9.86 -7.28 12.42
CA TYR A 37 10.48 -7.54 13.71
C TYR A 37 10.34 -6.32 14.60
N GLU A 38 10.06 -6.56 15.88
CA GLU A 38 10.07 -5.50 16.86
C GLU A 38 11.47 -5.24 17.38
N SER A 39 11.65 -4.15 18.13
CA SER A 39 12.96 -3.75 18.64
C SER A 39 13.58 -4.80 19.58
N ASP A 40 12.77 -5.62 20.21
CA ASP A 40 13.23 -6.70 21.09
C ASP A 40 13.61 -7.97 20.33
N GLY A 41 13.49 -7.97 18.99
CA GLY A 41 13.79 -9.12 18.15
C GLY A 41 12.62 -10.05 17.92
N SER A 42 11.47 -9.81 18.55
CA SER A 42 10.30 -10.64 18.31
C SER A 42 9.73 -10.38 16.92
N GLU A 43 9.27 -11.45 16.28
CA GLU A 43 8.70 -11.42 14.94
C GLU A 43 7.18 -11.23 15.03
N TYR A 44 6.65 -10.38 14.17
CA TYR A 44 5.21 -10.29 14.00
C TYR A 44 4.83 -10.55 12.56
N LYS A 45 3.65 -11.13 12.38
CA LYS A 45 3.08 -11.42 11.07
C LYS A 45 1.64 -10.96 11.05
N LEU A 46 1.27 -10.33 9.94
CA LEU A 46 -0.11 -9.98 9.69
C LEU A 46 -0.50 -10.54 8.32
N ASN A 47 -1.55 -11.35 8.30
CA ASN A 47 -2.06 -11.91 7.06
C ASN A 47 -3.46 -11.37 6.82
N VAL A 48 -3.70 -10.83 5.63
CA VAL A 48 -5.00 -10.34 5.23
C VAL A 48 -5.46 -11.16 4.03
N GLN A 49 -6.60 -11.84 4.16
CA GLN A 49 -7.15 -12.65 3.07
C GLN A 49 -8.38 -11.95 2.51
N MET A 50 -8.55 -12.03 1.20
CA MET A 50 -9.67 -11.42 0.52
C MET A 50 -10.03 -12.20 -0.75
N PRO A 51 -11.29 -12.13 -1.20
CA PRO A 51 -11.65 -12.66 -2.50
C PRO A 51 -10.91 -11.94 -3.63
N LEU A 52 -10.78 -12.60 -4.78
CA LEU A 52 -10.04 -12.03 -5.91
C LEU A 52 -10.65 -10.72 -6.43
N ASP A 53 -11.97 -10.59 -6.41
CA ASP A 53 -12.61 -9.36 -6.84
C ASP A 53 -12.25 -8.17 -5.95
N LYS A 54 -12.11 -8.41 -4.65
CA LYS A 54 -11.64 -7.38 -3.71
C LYS A 54 -10.17 -7.04 -3.95
N ALA A 55 -9.36 -8.05 -4.22
CA ALA A 55 -7.95 -7.86 -4.54
C ALA A 55 -7.78 -7.02 -5.81
N ARG A 56 -8.58 -7.30 -6.85
CA ARG A 56 -8.55 -6.54 -8.09
C ARG A 56 -8.98 -5.09 -7.89
N ALA A 57 -10.03 -4.87 -7.10
CA ALA A 57 -10.48 -3.53 -6.76
C ALA A 57 -9.43 -2.76 -5.98
N LEU A 58 -8.77 -3.41 -5.02
CA LEU A 58 -7.69 -2.82 -4.24
C LEU A 58 -6.51 -2.45 -5.13
N ALA A 59 -6.09 -3.36 -6.01
CA ALA A 59 -4.98 -3.12 -6.90
C ALA A 59 -5.24 -1.95 -7.84
N LYS A 60 -6.46 -1.87 -8.38
CA LYS A 60 -6.87 -0.77 -9.24
C LYS A 60 -6.84 0.56 -8.52
N GLU A 61 -7.44 0.63 -7.33
CA GLU A 61 -7.49 1.84 -6.54
C GLU A 61 -6.09 2.29 -6.12
N LEU A 62 -5.26 1.38 -5.65
CA LEU A 62 -3.89 1.68 -5.27
C LEU A 62 -3.09 2.20 -6.47
N ASN A 63 -3.25 1.58 -7.63
CA ASN A 63 -2.55 1.99 -8.84
C ASN A 63 -2.97 3.39 -9.28
N GLU A 64 -4.26 3.69 -9.20
CA GLU A 64 -4.78 5.03 -9.50
C GLU A 64 -4.22 6.08 -8.53
N ASP A 65 -4.17 5.76 -7.24
CA ASP A 65 -3.63 6.67 -6.24
C ASP A 65 -2.14 6.94 -6.47
N LEU A 66 -1.38 5.91 -6.82
CA LEU A 66 0.04 6.06 -7.14
C LEU A 66 0.24 6.89 -8.40
N GLN A 67 -0.58 6.70 -9.42
CA GLN A 67 -0.53 7.50 -10.64
C GLN A 67 -0.84 8.96 -10.36
N ASN A 68 -1.82 9.22 -9.51
CA ASN A 68 -2.16 10.59 -9.11
C ASN A 68 -1.03 11.24 -8.34
N TYR A 69 -0.37 10.50 -7.45
CA TYR A 69 0.80 10.97 -6.75
C TYR A 69 1.92 11.35 -7.73
N ASP A 70 2.20 10.47 -8.68
CA ASP A 70 3.25 10.69 -9.68
C ASP A 70 2.96 11.93 -10.52
N LYS A 71 1.71 12.14 -10.92
CA LYS A 71 1.28 13.34 -11.67
C LYS A 71 1.48 14.61 -10.85
N GLU A 72 1.12 14.58 -9.57
CA GLU A 72 1.31 15.73 -8.68
C GLU A 72 2.79 16.06 -8.49
N GLN A 73 3.65 15.04 -8.34
CA GLN A 73 5.07 15.26 -8.21
C GLN A 73 5.67 15.83 -9.49
N ALA A 74 5.28 15.31 -10.64
CA ALA A 74 5.74 15.83 -11.93
C ALA A 74 5.32 17.28 -12.13
N LYS A 75 4.10 17.63 -11.73
CA LYS A 75 3.59 18.99 -11.79
C LYS A 75 4.41 19.94 -10.90
N LYS A 76 4.70 19.52 -9.67
CA LYS A 76 5.52 20.30 -8.73
C LYS A 76 6.92 20.52 -9.26
N ILE A 77 7.53 19.52 -9.85
CA ILE A 77 8.86 19.62 -10.45
C ILE A 77 8.83 20.60 -11.61
N ALA A 78 7.83 20.50 -12.48
CA ALA A 78 7.69 21.41 -13.62
C ALA A 78 7.49 22.86 -13.17
N GLU A 79 6.69 23.08 -12.13
CA GLU A 79 6.48 24.42 -11.57
C GLU A 79 7.76 24.97 -10.95
N ALA A 80 8.52 24.15 -10.23
CA ALA A 80 9.79 24.56 -9.63
C ALA A 80 10.82 24.91 -10.70
N GLU A 81 10.92 24.13 -11.76
CA GLU A 81 11.82 24.41 -12.88
C GLU A 81 11.41 25.69 -13.62
N SER A 82 10.12 25.91 -13.79
CA SER A 82 9.61 27.13 -14.41
C SER A 82 9.92 28.36 -13.56
N GLU A 83 9.78 28.28 -12.25
CA GLU A 83 10.13 29.37 -11.34
C GLU A 83 11.62 29.66 -11.36
N GLU A 84 12.48 28.67 -11.38
CA GLU A 84 13.94 28.87 -11.51
C GLU A 84 14.29 29.55 -12.83
N ALA A 85 13.65 29.13 -13.92
CA ALA A 85 13.88 29.75 -15.23
C ALA A 85 13.44 31.20 -15.24
N ASN A 86 12.43 31.57 -14.48
CA ASN A 86 11.92 32.94 -14.42
C ASN A 86 12.57 33.80 -13.34
N ALA A 87 13.39 33.22 -12.49
CA ALA A 87 14.01 33.92 -11.35
C ALA A 87 15.22 34.77 -11.70
N GLU A 88 15.61 34.85 -12.95
CA GLU A 88 16.72 35.69 -13.38
C GLU A 88 16.41 37.20 -13.33
#